data_73a8a591342b4b506c40fab2af7c666c
#
_entry.id   73a8a591342b4b506c40fab2af7c666c
#
_cell.length_a   1.000
_cell.length_b   1.000
_cell.length_c   1.000
_cell.angle_alpha   90.00
_cell.angle_beta   90.00
_cell.angle_gamma   90.00
#
_symmetry.space_group_name_H-M   'P 1'
#
loop_
_entity.id
_entity.type
_entity.pdbx_description
1 polymer ?
#
loop_
_entity_poly.entity_id
_entity_poly.type
_entity_poly.pdbx_seq_one_letter_code
_entity_poly.pdbx_strand_id
1 'polypeptide(L)'
;MKTFILENIYMSDMSNPSVYSTDRFPTFELAMEEAHKQFKEEAKTYRKSYGADNITTEEYYRDLYIKGHDFTDWWTVVEVPTAEEED
;
A
#
# COMPACT_ATOMS: atom_id res chain seq x y z
N MET A 1 -13.68 -6.93 18.36
CA MET A 1 -13.21 -7.42 17.04
C MET A 1 -12.42 -6.34 16.34
N LYS A 2 -11.35 -6.72 15.69
CA LYS A 2 -10.50 -5.76 14.98
C LYS A 2 -10.72 -5.84 13.49
N THR A 3 -10.50 -4.72 12.83
CA THR A 3 -10.63 -4.63 11.37
C THR A 3 -9.34 -4.06 10.83
N PHE A 4 -8.92 -4.56 9.69
CA PHE A 4 -7.70 -4.12 9.05
C PHE A 4 -8.05 -3.40 7.74
N ILE A 5 -7.52 -2.20 7.58
CA ILE A 5 -7.76 -1.38 6.41
C ILE A 5 -6.47 -1.32 5.61
N LEU A 6 -6.58 -1.59 4.32
CA LEU A 6 -5.47 -1.43 3.41
C LEU A 6 -5.53 -0.03 2.81
N GLU A 7 -4.44 0.72 2.96
CA GLU A 7 -4.33 2.05 2.40
C GLU A 7 -3.21 2.08 1.37
N ASN A 8 -3.48 2.73 0.25
CA ASN A 8 -2.47 2.98 -0.78
C ASN A 8 -2.23 4.49 -0.83
N ILE A 9 -1.00 4.89 -0.63
CA ILE A 9 -0.61 6.29 -0.56
C ILE A 9 0.36 6.57 -1.71
N TYR A 10 0.00 7.52 -2.54
CA TYR A 10 0.85 7.95 -3.65
C TYR A 10 1.36 9.36 -3.37
N MET A 11 2.69 9.52 -3.44
CA MET A 11 3.33 10.81 -3.22
C MET A 11 4.26 11.11 -4.39
N SER A 12 4.23 12.35 -4.87
CA SER A 12 5.17 12.78 -5.89
C SER A 12 5.67 14.19 -5.55
N ASP A 13 6.79 14.56 -6.16
CA ASP A 13 7.36 15.89 -5.95
C ASP A 13 6.47 16.99 -6.53
N MET A 14 5.57 16.61 -7.42
CA MET A 14 4.75 17.57 -8.17
C MET A 14 3.36 17.75 -7.61
N SER A 15 2.95 16.97 -6.63
CA SER A 15 1.57 17.02 -6.14
C SER A 15 1.48 16.63 -4.66
N ASN A 16 0.32 16.94 -4.08
CA ASN A 16 0.04 16.53 -2.71
C ASN A 16 -0.14 15.02 -2.63
N PRO A 17 0.14 14.41 -1.48
CA PRO A 17 -0.11 12.97 -1.31
C PRO A 17 -1.58 12.63 -1.54
N SER A 18 -1.80 11.51 -2.19
CA SER A 18 -3.14 10.97 -2.39
C SER A 18 -3.26 9.68 -1.60
N VAL A 19 -4.33 9.56 -0.83
CA VAL A 19 -4.55 8.37 -0.01
C VAL A 19 -5.83 7.68 -0.49
N TYR A 20 -5.71 6.40 -0.80
CA TYR A 20 -6.84 5.58 -1.21
C TYR A 20 -7.02 4.46 -0.21
N SER A 21 -8.20 4.39 0.40
CA SER A 21 -8.53 3.27 1.28
C SER A 21 -9.28 2.24 0.46
N THR A 22 -8.91 0.99 0.64
CA THR A 22 -9.57 -0.10 -0.05
C THR A 22 -10.51 -0.82 0.92
N ASP A 23 -10.79 -2.07 0.64
CA ASP A 23 -11.72 -2.84 1.44
C ASP A 23 -11.19 -3.08 2.85
N ARG A 24 -12.10 -3.42 3.74
CA ARG A 24 -11.77 -3.84 5.09
C ARG A 24 -11.58 -5.35 5.12
N PHE A 25 -10.66 -5.78 5.95
CA PHE A 25 -10.31 -7.20 6.05
C PHE A 25 -10.43 -7.66 7.49
N PRO A 26 -10.88 -8.89 7.72
CA PRO A 26 -11.02 -9.41 9.08
C PRO A 26 -9.69 -9.80 9.70
N THR A 27 -8.64 -10.02 8.90
CA THR A 27 -7.35 -10.40 9.43
C THR A 27 -6.24 -9.60 8.76
N PHE A 28 -5.12 -9.47 9.47
CA PHE A 28 -3.93 -8.83 8.95
C PHE A 28 -3.42 -9.55 7.69
N GLU A 29 -3.42 -10.88 7.74
CA GLU A 29 -2.91 -11.71 6.64
C GLU A 29 -3.69 -11.50 5.35
N LEU A 30 -5.01 -11.39 5.45
CA LEU A 30 -5.83 -11.14 4.26
C LEU A 30 -5.57 -9.75 3.69
N ALA A 31 -5.42 -8.75 4.57
CA ALA A 31 -5.10 -7.40 4.12
C ALA A 31 -3.75 -7.35 3.44
N MET A 32 -2.74 -8.02 4.00
CA MET A 32 -1.40 -8.06 3.41
C MET A 32 -1.37 -8.84 2.10
N GLU A 33 -2.18 -9.88 2.00
CA GLU A 33 -2.29 -10.64 0.75
C GLU A 33 -2.76 -9.75 -0.39
N GLU A 34 -3.79 -8.94 -0.13
CA GLU A 34 -4.28 -8.00 -1.13
C GLU A 34 -3.25 -6.90 -1.40
N ALA A 35 -2.56 -6.42 -0.35
CA ALA A 35 -1.52 -5.41 -0.51
C ALA A 35 -0.40 -5.92 -1.42
N HIS A 36 0.07 -7.16 -1.20
CA HIS A 36 1.10 -7.74 -2.03
C HIS A 36 0.66 -7.91 -3.48
N LYS A 37 -0.59 -8.27 -3.68
CA LYS A 37 -1.13 -8.42 -5.03
C LYS A 37 -1.07 -7.10 -5.78
N GLN A 38 -1.57 -6.03 -5.16
CA GLN A 38 -1.56 -4.70 -5.78
C GLN A 38 -0.13 -4.21 -5.98
N PHE A 39 0.71 -4.40 -4.97
CA PHE A 39 2.11 -4.00 -5.02
C PHE A 39 2.85 -4.63 -6.19
N LYS A 40 2.69 -5.93 -6.39
CA LYS A 40 3.37 -6.63 -7.48
C LYS A 40 2.88 -6.16 -8.84
N GLU A 41 1.58 -5.95 -8.99
CA GLU A 41 1.01 -5.48 -10.24
C GLU A 41 1.49 -4.08 -10.57
N GLU A 42 1.51 -3.18 -9.58
CA GLU A 42 1.95 -1.81 -9.79
C GLU A 42 3.45 -1.73 -10.04
N ALA A 43 4.24 -2.54 -9.33
CA ALA A 43 5.68 -2.58 -9.56
C ALA A 43 6.00 -2.99 -11.00
N LYS A 44 5.27 -3.98 -11.50
CA LYS A 44 5.44 -4.43 -12.88
C LYS A 44 5.10 -3.31 -13.86
N THR A 45 4.01 -2.60 -13.61
CA THR A 45 3.58 -1.49 -14.46
C THR A 45 4.60 -0.35 -14.45
N TYR A 46 5.09 0.02 -13.27
CA TYR A 46 6.09 1.09 -13.15
C TYR A 46 7.41 0.72 -13.83
N ARG A 47 7.86 -0.53 -13.67
CA ARG A 47 9.09 -0.98 -14.32
C ARG A 47 8.97 -0.92 -15.83
N LYS A 48 7.80 -1.24 -16.34
CA LYS A 48 7.54 -1.18 -17.77
C LYS A 48 7.52 0.25 -18.28
N SER A 49 6.94 1.17 -17.49
CA SER A 49 6.80 2.57 -17.90
C SER A 49 8.07 3.38 -17.72
N TYR A 50 8.84 3.13 -16.66
CA TYR A 50 10.01 3.94 -16.31
C TYR A 50 11.34 3.24 -16.46
N GLY A 51 11.32 1.92 -16.73
CA GLY A 51 12.53 1.12 -16.78
C GLY A 51 12.83 0.46 -15.44
N ALA A 52 13.20 -0.81 -15.48
CA ALA A 52 13.44 -1.59 -14.25
C ALA A 52 14.53 -0.99 -13.37
N ASP A 53 15.55 -0.38 -13.98
CA ASP A 53 16.66 0.19 -13.22
C ASP A 53 16.27 1.46 -12.47
N ASN A 54 15.13 2.06 -12.81
CA ASN A 54 14.69 3.31 -12.21
C ASN A 54 13.65 3.09 -11.11
N ILE A 55 13.29 1.85 -10.84
CA ILE A 55 12.28 1.51 -9.85
C ILE A 55 12.91 0.66 -8.76
N THR A 56 12.74 1.09 -7.52
CA THR A 56 13.21 0.38 -6.33
C THR A 56 12.01 -0.05 -5.50
N THR A 57 12.06 -1.25 -4.95
CA THR A 57 10.98 -1.74 -4.08
C THR A 57 11.54 -2.09 -2.72
N GLU A 58 10.72 -1.88 -1.68
CA GLU A 58 11.06 -2.23 -0.31
C GLU A 58 9.84 -2.91 0.32
N GLU A 59 10.09 -3.97 1.08
CA GLU A 59 9.01 -4.71 1.72
C GLU A 59 9.31 -4.83 3.22
N TYR A 60 8.35 -4.41 4.04
CA TYR A 60 8.43 -4.50 5.49
C TYR A 60 7.22 -5.26 6.02
N TYR A 61 7.16 -5.46 7.31
CA TYR A 61 6.11 -6.26 7.93
C TYR A 61 4.70 -5.84 7.52
N ARG A 62 4.41 -4.53 7.52
CA ARG A 62 3.08 -4.02 7.16
C ARG A 62 3.10 -2.96 6.07
N ASP A 63 4.26 -2.65 5.52
CA ASP A 63 4.43 -1.56 4.56
C ASP A 63 5.18 -2.04 3.33
N LEU A 64 4.66 -1.66 2.16
CA LEU A 64 5.27 -2.02 0.89
C LEU A 64 5.47 -0.73 0.09
N TYR A 65 6.67 -0.50 -0.39
CA TYR A 65 7.01 0.73 -1.10
C TYR A 65 7.51 0.45 -2.51
N ILE A 66 7.05 1.26 -3.45
CA ILE A 66 7.65 1.34 -4.78
C ILE A 66 8.15 2.77 -4.94
N LYS A 67 9.45 2.90 -5.16
CA LYS A 67 10.08 4.22 -5.26
C LYS A 67 10.62 4.44 -6.66
N GLY A 68 10.22 5.55 -7.27
CA GLY A 68 10.76 6.01 -8.54
C GLY A 68 11.66 7.21 -8.31
N HIS A 69 12.03 7.86 -9.40
CA HIS A 69 12.94 9.01 -9.33
C HIS A 69 12.32 10.19 -8.58
N ASP A 70 11.02 10.42 -8.79
CA ASP A 70 10.33 11.58 -8.22
C ASP A 70 8.97 11.23 -7.61
N PHE A 71 8.75 9.96 -7.31
CA PHE A 71 7.50 9.53 -6.68
C PHE A 71 7.73 8.33 -5.76
N THR A 72 6.79 8.13 -4.85
CA THR A 72 6.72 6.94 -4.00
C THR A 72 5.27 6.47 -3.97
N ASP A 73 5.06 5.18 -4.22
CA ASP A 73 3.76 4.55 -4.08
C ASP A 73 3.86 3.54 -2.93
N TRP A 74 2.97 3.63 -1.97
CA TRP A 74 3.12 2.94 -0.71
C TRP A 74 1.81 2.27 -0.32
N TRP A 75 1.91 1.03 0.15
CA TRP A 75 0.78 0.28 0.71
C TRP A 75 1.06 0.04 2.18
N THR A 76 0.06 0.30 3.03
CA THR A 76 0.18 0.04 4.45
C THR A 76 -1.13 -0.55 4.96
N VAL A 77 -1.01 -1.41 5.98
CA VAL A 77 -2.17 -2.01 6.62
C VAL A 77 -2.32 -1.41 8.01
N VAL A 78 -3.48 -0.85 8.27
CA VAL A 78 -3.79 -0.17 9.53
C VAL A 78 -4.83 -0.98 10.27
N GLU A 79 -4.54 -1.29 11.55
CA GLU A 79 -5.50 -1.96 12.42
C GLU A 79 -6.39 -0.90 13.07
N VAL A 80 -7.69 -1.10 12.97
CA VAL A 80 -8.65 -0.19 13.61
C VAL A 80 -9.65 -1.00 14.41
N PRO A 81 -10.06 -0.51 15.57
CA PRO A 81 -11.13 -1.19 16.32
C PRO A 81 -12.46 -0.98 15.64
N THR A 82 -13.34 -1.97 15.77
CA THR A 82 -14.70 -1.81 15.26
C THR A 82 -15.57 -1.21 16.37
N ALA A 83 -16.76 -0.77 15.99
CA ALA A 83 -17.67 -0.14 16.96
C ALA A 83 -18.02 -1.06 18.13
N GLU A 84 -18.05 -2.37 17.89
CA GLU A 84 -18.37 -3.34 18.95
C GLU A 84 -17.31 -3.36 20.04
N GLU A 85 -16.09 -2.99 19.74
CA GLU A 85 -15.01 -3.03 20.73
C GLU A 85 -15.01 -1.84 21.67
N GLU A 86 -15.78 -0.82 21.35
CA GLU A 86 -15.84 0.38 22.16
C GLU A 86 -16.76 0.24 23.36
N ASP A 87 -17.57 -0.78 23.39
CA ASP A 87 -18.47 -1.08 24.50
C ASP A 87 -17.75 -1.86 25.59
#